data_f9aa93345c29873d222a824db0a35061
#
_entry.id   f9aa93345c29873d222a824db0a35061
#
_cell.length_a   1.000
_cell.length_b   1.000
_cell.length_c   1.000
_cell.angle_alpha   90.00
_cell.angle_beta   90.00
_cell.angle_gamma   90.00
#
_symmetry.space_group_name_H-M   'P 1'
#
loop_
_entity.id
_entity.type
_entity.pdbx_description
1 polymer ?
#
loop_
_entity_poly.entity_id
_entity_poly.type
_entity_poly.pdbx_seq_one_letter_code
_entity_poly.pdbx_strand_id
1 'polypeptide(L)'
;KIEEPELGDETRSWTPFWNGESTQFLSFNRNKRSLSLNLKERQAIDIVLELAAKADVMIESFRNGALDRMGLGYKAVSKINPGIVYCSISGYGRTGPMADKPGYDLIIQAYSGLMDLTGEPDGLPLRVGFSLVDLFAGMMAYGSIVTALRYRDITGEGQWVEASLLDGQVATLSYHATGYLGTGQEPHRMGSGHPS
;
A
#
# COMPACT_ATOMS: atom_id res chain seq x y z
N LYS A 1 9.57 -5.64 11.52
CA LYS A 1 8.25 -6.07 11.06
C LYS A 1 7.52 -6.79 12.19
N ILE A 2 6.25 -6.42 12.42
CA ILE A 2 5.40 -7.09 13.42
C ILE A 2 4.51 -8.08 12.67
N GLU A 3 4.46 -9.31 13.17
CA GLU A 3 3.70 -10.42 12.57
C GLU A 3 2.77 -11.02 13.64
N GLU A 4 1.66 -11.61 13.22
CA GLU A 4 0.80 -12.34 14.14
C GLU A 4 1.47 -13.65 14.60
N PRO A 5 1.13 -14.21 15.80
CA PRO A 5 1.93 -15.27 16.39
C PRO A 5 1.80 -16.65 15.74
N GLU A 6 0.65 -17.02 15.21
CA GLU A 6 0.38 -18.40 14.78
C GLU A 6 0.90 -18.67 13.37
N LEU A 7 0.50 -17.85 12.40
CA LEU A 7 0.81 -18.05 10.98
C LEU A 7 1.88 -17.10 10.47
N GLY A 8 2.15 -16.02 11.18
CA GLY A 8 3.06 -14.96 10.75
C GLY A 8 2.47 -14.15 9.59
N ASP A 9 3.32 -13.75 8.68
CA ASP A 9 2.91 -13.08 7.43
C ASP A 9 2.28 -14.09 6.48
N GLU A 10 1.14 -13.76 5.91
CA GLU A 10 0.40 -14.61 4.97
C GLU A 10 1.27 -15.07 3.80
N THR A 11 2.18 -14.23 3.32
CA THR A 11 3.09 -14.56 2.21
C THR A 11 4.06 -15.68 2.53
N ARG A 12 4.22 -16.09 3.80
CA ARG A 12 5.02 -17.26 4.18
C ARG A 12 4.45 -18.57 3.64
N SER A 13 3.14 -18.62 3.39
CA SER A 13 2.44 -19.80 2.83
C SER A 13 2.33 -19.78 1.31
N TRP A 14 2.77 -18.72 0.63
CA TRP A 14 2.57 -18.57 -0.81
C TRP A 14 3.64 -19.30 -1.63
N THR A 15 3.19 -19.98 -2.65
CA THR A 15 4.07 -20.70 -3.60
C THR A 15 4.67 -19.76 -4.65
N PRO A 16 5.79 -20.11 -5.29
CA PRO A 16 6.60 -21.32 -5.09
C PRO A 16 7.52 -21.24 -3.85
N PHE A 17 7.96 -22.41 -3.39
CA PHE A 17 8.93 -22.52 -2.29
C PHE A 17 10.33 -22.78 -2.80
N TRP A 18 11.33 -22.20 -2.13
CA TRP A 18 12.75 -22.47 -2.32
C TRP A 18 13.40 -22.76 -0.96
N ASN A 19 14.01 -23.94 -0.83
CA ASN A 19 14.57 -24.42 0.44
C ASN A 19 13.60 -24.32 1.65
N GLY A 20 12.31 -24.58 1.43
CA GLY A 20 11.30 -24.55 2.47
C GLY A 20 10.71 -23.16 2.79
N GLU A 21 11.20 -22.10 2.13
CA GLU A 21 10.72 -20.73 2.30
C GLU A 21 9.97 -20.25 1.06
N SER A 22 8.89 -19.49 1.24
CA SER A 22 8.17 -18.85 0.14
C SER A 22 9.06 -17.84 -0.58
N THR A 23 9.21 -17.98 -1.89
CA THR A 23 9.99 -17.03 -2.70
C THR A 23 9.37 -15.63 -2.69
N GLN A 24 8.04 -15.52 -2.53
CA GLN A 24 7.34 -14.26 -2.42
C GLN A 24 7.65 -13.59 -1.08
N PHE A 25 7.62 -14.34 0.01
CA PHE A 25 8.03 -13.82 1.31
C PHE A 25 9.48 -13.31 1.28
N LEU A 26 10.40 -14.09 0.70
CA LEU A 26 11.82 -13.72 0.60
C LEU A 26 12.03 -12.44 -0.22
N SER A 27 11.29 -12.27 -1.32
CA SER A 27 11.44 -11.11 -2.21
C SER A 27 11.09 -9.78 -1.52
N PHE A 28 10.08 -9.78 -0.63
CA PHE A 28 9.59 -8.56 0.02
C PHE A 28 10.13 -8.35 1.44
N ASN A 29 10.71 -9.37 2.06
CA ASN A 29 11.09 -9.30 3.48
C ASN A 29 12.60 -9.32 3.75
N ARG A 30 13.41 -9.15 2.71
CA ARG A 30 14.87 -9.05 2.85
C ARG A 30 15.26 -7.94 3.81
N ASN A 31 16.23 -8.22 4.70
CA ASN A 31 16.76 -7.30 5.72
C ASN A 31 15.75 -6.83 6.78
N LYS A 32 14.57 -7.46 6.89
CA LYS A 32 13.62 -7.17 7.95
C LYS A 32 13.85 -8.09 9.14
N ARG A 33 13.89 -7.52 10.33
CA ARG A 33 13.77 -8.28 11.59
C ARG A 33 12.30 -8.51 11.86
N SER A 34 11.95 -9.70 12.36
CA SER A 34 10.59 -10.06 12.72
C SER A 34 10.39 -10.05 14.22
N LEU A 35 9.22 -9.61 14.66
CA LEU A 35 8.74 -9.68 16.02
C LEU A 35 7.29 -10.19 15.98
N SER A 36 7.03 -11.30 16.66
CA SER A 36 5.71 -11.91 16.74
C SER A 36 4.93 -11.34 17.92
N LEU A 37 3.77 -10.72 17.68
CA LEU A 37 2.92 -10.08 18.67
C LEU A 37 1.44 -10.30 18.38
N ASN A 38 0.68 -10.72 19.40
CA ASN A 38 -0.79 -10.73 19.31
C ASN A 38 -1.35 -9.34 19.65
N LEU A 39 -1.67 -8.54 18.62
CA LEU A 39 -2.21 -7.18 18.81
C LEU A 39 -3.61 -7.13 19.46
N LYS A 40 -4.21 -8.27 19.79
CA LYS A 40 -5.43 -8.31 20.62
C LYS A 40 -5.11 -8.16 22.12
N GLU A 41 -3.86 -8.37 22.50
CA GLU A 41 -3.38 -8.27 23.86
C GLU A 41 -2.85 -6.88 24.18
N ARG A 42 -3.21 -6.33 25.34
CA ARG A 42 -2.78 -5.00 25.76
C ARG A 42 -1.26 -4.86 25.83
N GLN A 43 -0.59 -5.88 26.36
CA GLN A 43 0.87 -5.88 26.45
C GLN A 43 1.56 -5.77 25.09
N ALA A 44 0.98 -6.40 24.05
CA ALA A 44 1.50 -6.29 22.69
C ALA A 44 1.36 -4.86 22.14
N ILE A 45 0.24 -4.20 22.43
CA ILE A 45 0.01 -2.78 22.05
C ILE A 45 1.06 -1.89 22.75
N ASP A 46 1.31 -2.10 24.04
CA ASP A 46 2.30 -1.33 24.79
C ASP A 46 3.72 -1.49 24.20
N ILE A 47 4.10 -2.71 23.80
CA ILE A 47 5.38 -2.97 23.11
C ILE A 47 5.45 -2.21 21.78
N VAL A 48 4.35 -2.21 20.99
CA VAL A 48 4.31 -1.46 19.72
C VAL A 48 4.47 0.04 19.96
N LEU A 49 3.83 0.60 20.99
CA LEU A 49 3.97 2.01 21.35
C LEU A 49 5.40 2.36 21.79
N GLU A 50 6.06 1.48 22.55
CA GLU A 50 7.47 1.65 22.93
C GLU A 50 8.40 1.64 21.70
N LEU A 51 8.13 0.78 20.71
CA LEU A 51 8.86 0.76 19.46
C LEU A 51 8.60 2.03 18.63
N ALA A 52 7.33 2.44 18.53
CA ALA A 52 6.94 3.64 17.80
C ALA A 52 7.53 4.92 18.40
N ALA A 53 7.72 4.97 19.73
CA ALA A 53 8.36 6.10 20.41
C ALA A 53 9.82 6.35 19.94
N LYS A 54 10.47 5.33 19.35
CA LYS A 54 11.87 5.36 18.90
C LYS A 54 12.01 5.19 17.39
N ALA A 55 10.91 4.94 16.69
CA ALA A 55 10.92 4.70 15.25
C ALA A 55 10.90 6.01 14.48
N ASP A 56 11.57 6.03 13.33
CA ASP A 56 11.47 7.12 12.38
C ASP A 56 10.19 7.05 11.56
N VAL A 57 9.77 5.82 11.23
CA VAL A 57 8.64 5.55 10.35
C VAL A 57 7.81 4.40 10.90
N MET A 58 6.50 4.55 10.86
CA MET A 58 5.54 3.47 11.07
C MET A 58 4.71 3.29 9.80
N ILE A 59 4.67 2.06 9.27
CA ILE A 59 3.88 1.72 8.07
C ILE A 59 2.81 0.71 8.46
N GLU A 60 1.58 0.93 7.97
CA GLU A 60 0.47 0.01 8.21
C GLU A 60 -0.43 -0.09 6.96
N SER A 61 -1.18 -1.18 6.88
CA SER A 61 -2.14 -1.43 5.80
C SER A 61 -3.40 -2.12 6.34
N PHE A 62 -3.84 -1.70 7.52
CA PHE A 62 -5.06 -2.20 8.15
C PHE A 62 -6.30 -1.51 7.56
N ARG A 63 -7.46 -2.13 7.75
CA ARG A 63 -8.75 -1.47 7.45
C ARG A 63 -8.86 -0.14 8.19
N ASN A 64 -9.46 0.84 7.54
CA ASN A 64 -9.63 2.18 8.11
C ASN A 64 -10.20 2.14 9.54
N GLY A 65 -9.57 2.87 10.44
CA GLY A 65 -9.92 2.95 11.86
C GLY A 65 -9.56 1.71 12.70
N ALA A 66 -8.98 0.64 12.15
CA ALA A 66 -8.63 -0.53 12.93
C ALA A 66 -7.53 -0.22 13.96
N LEU A 67 -6.44 0.39 13.54
CA LEU A 67 -5.36 0.79 14.45
C LEU A 67 -5.77 1.93 15.40
N ASP A 68 -6.69 2.82 14.99
CA ASP A 68 -7.23 3.84 15.88
C ASP A 68 -7.95 3.21 17.08
N ARG A 69 -8.78 2.17 16.84
CA ARG A 69 -9.46 1.42 17.89
C ARG A 69 -8.51 0.67 18.83
N MET A 70 -7.34 0.29 18.33
CA MET A 70 -6.30 -0.37 19.13
C MET A 70 -5.40 0.63 19.88
N GLY A 71 -5.55 1.94 19.64
CA GLY A 71 -4.68 2.96 20.21
C GLY A 71 -3.33 3.08 19.51
N LEU A 72 -3.21 2.55 18.28
CA LEU A 72 -2.01 2.57 17.44
C LEU A 72 -2.17 3.48 16.20
N GLY A 73 -3.28 4.22 16.08
CA GLY A 73 -3.48 5.18 15.00
C GLY A 73 -2.57 6.40 15.12
N TYR A 74 -2.44 7.17 14.03
CA TYR A 74 -1.55 8.34 13.97
C TYR A 74 -1.72 9.31 15.14
N LYS A 75 -2.97 9.63 15.52
CA LYS A 75 -3.24 10.57 16.64
C LYS A 75 -2.70 10.10 17.99
N ALA A 76 -2.64 8.77 18.21
CA ALA A 76 -2.07 8.21 19.44
C ALA A 76 -0.55 8.17 19.37
N VAL A 77 -0.01 7.70 18.25
CA VAL A 77 1.43 7.53 18.05
C VAL A 77 2.16 8.88 17.98
N SER A 78 1.60 9.89 17.29
CA SER A 78 2.21 11.22 17.18
C SER A 78 2.28 11.98 18.52
N LYS A 79 1.45 11.63 19.49
CA LYS A 79 1.55 12.20 20.86
C LYS A 79 2.79 11.74 21.60
N ILE A 80 3.25 10.51 21.37
CA ILE A 80 4.43 9.93 22.02
C ILE A 80 5.70 10.15 21.19
N ASN A 81 5.56 10.30 19.87
CA ASN A 81 6.64 10.61 18.95
C ASN A 81 6.19 11.65 17.91
N PRO A 82 6.28 12.95 18.23
CA PRO A 82 5.88 14.02 17.30
C PRO A 82 6.65 14.05 15.98
N GLY A 83 7.84 13.45 15.94
CA GLY A 83 8.67 13.35 14.75
C GLY A 83 8.39 12.12 13.86
N ILE A 84 7.45 11.26 14.22
CA ILE A 84 7.20 10.05 13.43
C ILE A 84 6.56 10.34 12.08
N VAL A 85 7.05 9.70 11.04
CA VAL A 85 6.37 9.61 9.76
C VAL A 85 5.48 8.38 9.78
N TYR A 86 4.17 8.58 9.78
CA TYR A 86 3.16 7.51 9.83
C TYR A 86 2.60 7.30 8.43
N CYS A 87 2.82 6.13 7.83
CA CYS A 87 2.35 5.81 6.49
C CYS A 87 1.21 4.79 6.52
N SER A 88 0.06 5.16 5.97
CA SER A 88 -1.07 4.26 5.77
C SER A 88 -1.19 3.87 4.30
N ILE A 89 -1.26 2.57 4.02
CA ILE A 89 -1.53 2.05 2.68
C ILE A 89 -2.95 1.48 2.68
N SER A 90 -3.75 1.87 1.70
CA SER A 90 -5.16 1.45 1.60
C SER A 90 -5.58 1.16 0.16
N GLY A 91 -6.67 0.42 -0.04
CA GLY A 91 -7.18 0.13 -1.38
C GLY A 91 -7.73 1.37 -2.09
N TYR A 92 -8.60 2.11 -1.41
CA TYR A 92 -9.39 3.21 -2.00
C TYR A 92 -9.18 4.55 -1.31
N GLY A 93 -8.17 4.70 -0.48
CA GLY A 93 -8.00 5.87 0.36
C GLY A 93 -8.75 5.76 1.68
N ARG A 94 -8.51 6.71 2.59
CA ARG A 94 -9.11 6.75 3.92
C ARG A 94 -10.35 7.63 3.99
N THR A 95 -10.69 8.27 2.89
CA THR A 95 -11.87 9.14 2.73
C THR A 95 -12.65 8.74 1.48
N GLY A 96 -13.86 9.27 1.35
CA GLY A 96 -14.71 8.99 0.19
C GLY A 96 -15.58 7.75 0.34
N PRO A 97 -16.42 7.45 -0.68
CA PRO A 97 -17.48 6.45 -0.59
C PRO A 97 -16.96 5.00 -0.52
N MET A 98 -15.71 4.76 -0.91
CA MET A 98 -15.09 3.43 -0.94
C MET A 98 -14.11 3.20 0.23
N ALA A 99 -13.95 4.15 1.14
CA ALA A 99 -12.94 4.11 2.20
C ALA A 99 -12.97 2.84 3.07
N ASP A 100 -14.16 2.27 3.28
CA ASP A 100 -14.35 1.06 4.10
C ASP A 100 -14.28 -0.26 3.28
N LYS A 101 -14.08 -0.16 1.96
CA LYS A 101 -14.02 -1.34 1.11
C LYS A 101 -12.60 -1.92 1.10
N PRO A 102 -12.46 -3.26 1.13
CA PRO A 102 -11.17 -3.89 0.89
C PRO A 102 -10.76 -3.70 -0.57
N GLY A 103 -9.50 -3.36 -0.79
CA GLY A 103 -8.90 -3.26 -2.12
C GLY A 103 -7.69 -4.18 -2.21
N TYR A 104 -7.61 -4.90 -3.33
CA TYR A 104 -6.48 -5.76 -3.69
C TYR A 104 -6.05 -5.41 -5.10
N ASP A 105 -4.82 -5.68 -5.46
CA ASP A 105 -4.24 -5.42 -6.78
C ASP A 105 -5.21 -5.74 -7.93
N LEU A 106 -5.68 -6.98 -8.02
CA LEU A 106 -6.57 -7.43 -9.10
C LEU A 106 -7.87 -6.62 -9.18
N ILE A 107 -8.48 -6.34 -8.02
CA ILE A 107 -9.74 -5.58 -7.97
C ILE A 107 -9.51 -4.14 -8.41
N ILE A 108 -8.39 -3.55 -8.00
CA ILE A 108 -8.06 -2.18 -8.40
C ILE A 108 -7.68 -2.11 -9.89
N GLN A 109 -6.98 -3.10 -10.43
CA GLN A 109 -6.72 -3.18 -11.87
C GLN A 109 -8.03 -3.19 -12.69
N ALA A 110 -9.02 -3.94 -12.23
CA ALA A 110 -10.33 -3.99 -12.88
C ALA A 110 -11.10 -2.68 -12.71
N TYR A 111 -11.18 -2.19 -11.46
CA TYR A 111 -11.99 -1.01 -11.10
C TYR A 111 -11.47 0.28 -11.75
N SER A 112 -10.17 0.42 -11.90
CA SER A 112 -9.53 1.59 -12.48
C SER A 112 -9.56 1.64 -14.02
N GLY A 113 -9.99 0.56 -14.68
CA GLY A 113 -9.96 0.45 -16.14
C GLY A 113 -8.64 -0.06 -16.73
N LEU A 114 -7.60 -0.31 -15.92
CA LEU A 114 -6.31 -0.82 -16.43
C LEU A 114 -6.47 -2.12 -17.22
N MET A 115 -7.32 -3.03 -16.74
CA MET A 115 -7.54 -4.30 -17.44
C MET A 115 -8.18 -4.10 -18.82
N ASP A 116 -9.02 -3.07 -18.96
CA ASP A 116 -9.65 -2.76 -20.25
C ASP A 116 -8.68 -2.13 -21.27
N LEU A 117 -7.57 -1.58 -20.79
CA LEU A 117 -6.48 -1.09 -21.62
C LEU A 117 -5.46 -2.16 -22.00
N THR A 118 -5.52 -3.34 -21.35
CA THR A 118 -4.51 -4.39 -21.47
C THR A 118 -5.05 -5.58 -22.26
N GLY A 119 -4.37 -5.93 -23.35
CA GLY A 119 -4.73 -7.07 -24.22
C GLY A 119 -4.84 -6.71 -25.68
N GLU A 120 -5.18 -7.70 -26.51
CA GLU A 120 -5.43 -7.51 -27.93
C GLU A 120 -6.72 -6.71 -28.17
N PRO A 121 -6.82 -5.92 -29.28
CA PRO A 121 -7.97 -5.06 -29.55
C PRO A 121 -9.33 -5.76 -29.46
N ASP A 122 -9.44 -6.96 -30.03
CA ASP A 122 -10.66 -7.76 -30.05
C ASP A 122 -10.69 -8.83 -28.96
N GLY A 123 -9.73 -8.80 -28.02
CA GLY A 123 -9.60 -9.77 -26.93
C GLY A 123 -10.42 -9.40 -25.69
N LEU A 124 -10.33 -10.24 -24.67
CA LEU A 124 -10.86 -9.96 -23.34
C LEU A 124 -9.94 -8.99 -22.58
N PRO A 125 -10.49 -8.18 -21.64
CA PRO A 125 -9.69 -7.42 -20.71
C PRO A 125 -8.74 -8.35 -19.91
N LEU A 126 -7.47 -7.99 -19.84
CA LEU A 126 -6.45 -8.79 -19.18
C LEU A 126 -5.81 -8.04 -18.01
N ARG A 127 -5.55 -8.78 -16.93
CA ARG A 127 -4.70 -8.24 -15.87
C ARG A 127 -3.25 -8.14 -16.32
N VAL A 128 -2.52 -7.20 -15.77
CA VAL A 128 -1.04 -7.21 -15.84
C VAL A 128 -0.50 -8.45 -15.13
N GLY A 129 0.50 -9.10 -15.67
CA GLY A 129 1.01 -10.41 -15.21
C GLY A 129 1.61 -10.46 -13.80
N PHE A 130 1.72 -9.32 -13.12
CA PHE A 130 2.22 -9.21 -11.74
C PHE A 130 1.39 -8.15 -10.98
N SER A 131 1.62 -8.02 -9.66
CA SER A 131 0.90 -7.07 -8.81
C SER A 131 1.42 -5.64 -9.03
N LEU A 132 1.12 -5.08 -10.20
CA LEU A 132 1.58 -3.74 -10.61
C LEU A 132 1.10 -2.65 -9.66
N VAL A 133 -0.17 -2.73 -9.26
CA VAL A 133 -0.82 -1.70 -8.42
C VAL A 133 -0.20 -1.68 -7.04
N ASP A 134 0.03 -2.87 -6.44
CA ASP A 134 0.70 -3.00 -5.13
C ASP A 134 2.12 -2.44 -5.17
N LEU A 135 2.89 -2.81 -6.22
CA LEU A 135 4.26 -2.33 -6.38
C LEU A 135 4.32 -0.82 -6.56
N PHE A 136 3.39 -0.26 -7.35
CA PHE A 136 3.34 1.19 -7.55
C PHE A 136 2.93 1.92 -6.28
N ALA A 137 1.93 1.42 -5.55
CA ALA A 137 1.56 1.97 -4.24
C ALA A 137 2.73 1.92 -3.25
N GLY A 138 3.51 0.84 -3.25
CA GLY A 138 4.75 0.73 -2.47
C GLY A 138 5.79 1.79 -2.85
N MET A 139 5.98 2.07 -4.14
CA MET A 139 6.88 3.13 -4.62
C MET A 139 6.37 4.53 -4.26
N MET A 140 5.06 4.77 -4.33
CA MET A 140 4.47 6.03 -3.88
C MET A 140 4.62 6.22 -2.37
N ALA A 141 4.37 5.17 -1.58
CA ALA A 141 4.58 5.18 -0.14
C ALA A 141 6.05 5.52 0.20
N TYR A 142 7.00 4.87 -0.50
CA TYR A 142 8.43 5.18 -0.34
C TYR A 142 8.74 6.65 -0.63
N GLY A 143 8.30 7.17 -1.76
CA GLY A 143 8.52 8.58 -2.13
C GLY A 143 7.92 9.56 -1.11
N SER A 144 6.69 9.29 -0.66
CA SER A 144 6.00 10.10 0.35
C SER A 144 6.72 10.07 1.70
N ILE A 145 7.16 8.87 2.14
CA ILE A 145 7.92 8.71 3.38
C ILE A 145 9.23 9.49 3.33
N VAL A 146 10.02 9.34 2.25
CA VAL A 146 11.30 10.05 2.12
C VAL A 146 11.10 11.57 2.09
N THR A 147 10.05 12.04 1.41
CA THR A 147 9.69 13.47 1.39
C THR A 147 9.31 13.98 2.79
N ALA A 148 8.50 13.22 3.52
CA ALA A 148 8.10 13.54 4.88
C ALA A 148 9.29 13.50 5.86
N LEU A 149 10.22 12.56 5.71
CA LEU A 149 11.48 12.54 6.48
C LEU A 149 12.32 13.78 6.19
N ARG A 150 12.41 14.20 4.94
CA ARG A 150 13.13 15.44 4.58
C ARG A 150 12.49 16.68 5.20
N TYR A 151 11.15 16.75 5.23
CA TYR A 151 10.43 17.82 5.93
C TYR A 151 10.73 17.79 7.42
N ARG A 152 10.67 16.61 8.06
CA ARG A 152 11.02 16.43 9.47
C ARG A 152 12.44 16.90 9.80
N ASP A 153 13.41 16.61 8.92
CA ASP A 153 14.81 17.04 9.13
C ASP A 153 14.96 18.58 9.20
N ILE A 154 14.03 19.30 8.57
CA ILE A 154 14.02 20.78 8.55
C ILE A 154 13.21 21.36 9.71
N THR A 155 12.07 20.75 10.03
CA THR A 155 11.08 21.31 10.96
C THR A 155 11.07 20.65 12.33
N GLY A 156 11.57 19.42 12.44
CA GLY A 156 11.43 18.57 13.61
C GLY A 156 10.08 17.84 13.69
N GLU A 157 9.16 18.09 12.75
CA GLU A 157 7.79 17.58 12.79
C GLU A 157 7.60 16.38 11.86
N GLY A 158 7.01 15.30 12.39
CA GLY A 158 6.55 14.16 11.61
C GLY A 158 5.24 14.46 10.90
N GLN A 159 4.83 13.52 10.03
CA GLN A 159 3.60 13.66 9.25
C GLN A 159 2.88 12.31 9.11
N TRP A 160 1.57 12.39 8.91
CA TRP A 160 0.82 11.29 8.37
C TRP A 160 0.79 11.37 6.84
N VAL A 161 1.28 10.33 6.18
CA VAL A 161 1.27 10.18 4.73
C VAL A 161 0.39 8.99 4.35
N GLU A 162 -0.23 9.06 3.20
CA GLU A 162 -1.15 8.06 2.70
C GLU A 162 -0.75 7.62 1.29
N ALA A 163 -0.86 6.32 1.01
CA ALA A 163 -0.76 5.76 -0.32
C ALA A 163 -2.00 4.90 -0.59
N SER A 164 -2.81 5.32 -1.56
CA SER A 164 -3.97 4.57 -2.00
C SER A 164 -3.64 3.81 -3.28
N LEU A 165 -4.02 2.54 -3.33
CA LEU A 165 -3.85 1.70 -4.51
C LEU A 165 -4.59 2.32 -5.72
N LEU A 166 -5.84 2.77 -5.49
CA LEU A 166 -6.65 3.34 -6.57
C LEU A 166 -6.08 4.68 -7.07
N ASP A 167 -5.71 5.58 -6.16
CA ASP A 167 -5.16 6.89 -6.57
C ASP A 167 -3.86 6.71 -7.36
N GLY A 168 -2.99 5.81 -6.89
CA GLY A 168 -1.78 5.42 -7.60
C GLY A 168 -2.08 4.86 -8.98
N GLN A 169 -3.05 3.95 -9.07
CA GLN A 169 -3.41 3.35 -10.34
C GLN A 169 -4.04 4.37 -11.31
N VAL A 170 -4.91 5.25 -10.84
CA VAL A 170 -5.46 6.33 -11.67
C VAL A 170 -4.35 7.26 -12.18
N ALA A 171 -3.36 7.57 -11.35
CA ALA A 171 -2.19 8.35 -11.78
C ALA A 171 -1.40 7.65 -12.90
N THR A 172 -1.29 6.31 -12.88
CA THR A 172 -0.60 5.56 -13.94
C THR A 172 -1.36 5.52 -15.27
N LEU A 173 -2.67 5.78 -15.29
CA LEU A 173 -3.42 5.92 -16.55
C LEU A 173 -2.95 7.13 -17.37
N SER A 174 -2.34 8.14 -16.73
CA SER A 174 -1.61 9.22 -17.37
C SER A 174 -2.38 9.85 -18.55
N TYR A 175 -1.82 9.76 -19.77
CA TYR A 175 -2.40 10.34 -20.97
C TYR A 175 -3.73 9.68 -21.40
N HIS A 176 -4.01 8.45 -21.04
CA HIS A 176 -5.31 7.81 -21.28
C HIS A 176 -6.42 8.53 -20.51
N ALA A 177 -6.21 8.80 -19.22
CA ALA A 177 -7.15 9.54 -18.39
C ALA A 177 -7.31 10.99 -18.91
N THR A 178 -6.19 11.65 -19.22
CA THR A 178 -6.22 13.03 -19.76
C THR A 178 -6.89 13.09 -21.13
N GLY A 179 -6.64 12.10 -21.99
CA GLY A 179 -7.28 12.00 -23.31
C GLY A 179 -8.80 11.87 -23.20
N TYR A 180 -9.27 10.97 -22.33
CA TYR A 180 -10.70 10.82 -22.07
C TYR A 180 -11.34 12.10 -21.52
N LEU A 181 -10.73 12.72 -20.52
CA LEU A 181 -11.25 13.95 -19.91
C LEU A 181 -11.29 15.13 -20.89
N GLY A 182 -10.35 15.18 -21.83
CA GLY A 182 -10.27 16.25 -22.83
C GLY A 182 -11.17 16.06 -24.05
N THR A 183 -11.41 14.82 -24.46
CA THR A 183 -12.10 14.51 -25.72
C THR A 183 -13.43 13.78 -25.56
N GLY A 184 -13.68 13.15 -24.41
CA GLY A 184 -14.79 12.23 -24.18
C GLY A 184 -14.65 10.89 -24.92
N GLN A 185 -13.52 10.65 -25.59
CA GLN A 185 -13.28 9.37 -26.29
C GLN A 185 -12.70 8.35 -25.31
N GLU A 186 -13.37 7.21 -25.21
CA GLU A 186 -12.90 6.10 -24.38
C GLU A 186 -11.62 5.49 -24.97
N PRO A 187 -10.57 5.32 -24.16
CA PRO A 187 -9.39 4.59 -24.59
C PRO A 187 -9.75 3.11 -24.77
N HIS A 188 -9.02 2.42 -25.63
CA HIS A 188 -9.27 1.01 -25.95
C HIS A 188 -7.97 0.21 -25.97
N ARG A 189 -8.11 -1.13 -25.91
CA ARG A 189 -6.99 -2.06 -26.04
C ARG A 189 -6.31 -1.93 -27.39
N MET A 190 -5.00 -1.94 -27.40
CA MET A 190 -4.17 -1.76 -28.60
C MET A 190 -3.13 -2.86 -28.79
N GLY A 191 -3.20 -3.94 -28.02
CA GLY A 191 -2.16 -4.98 -28.02
C GLY A 191 -0.79 -4.38 -27.69
N SER A 192 0.15 -4.52 -28.63
CA SER A 192 1.48 -3.89 -28.52
C SER A 192 1.55 -2.53 -29.21
N GLY A 193 0.43 -1.95 -29.62
CA GLY A 193 0.35 -0.62 -30.24
C GLY A 193 0.52 0.51 -29.22
N HIS A 194 0.65 1.74 -29.74
CA HIS A 194 0.69 2.97 -28.96
C HIS A 194 -0.25 4.01 -29.57
N PRO A 195 -0.92 4.86 -28.76
CA PRO A 195 -1.90 5.81 -29.27
C PRO A 195 -1.32 7.03 -30.04
N SER A 196 0.01 7.10 -30.19
CA SER A 196 0.69 8.19 -30.94
C SER A 196 1.38 7.67 -32.18
#